data_e05dee1a1123ddba2a1b5cf3755870c6
#
_entry.id   e05dee1a1123ddba2a1b5cf3755870c6
#
_cell.length_a   1.000
_cell.length_b   1.000
_cell.length_c   1.000
_cell.angle_alpha   90.00
_cell.angle_beta   90.00
_cell.angle_gamma   90.00
#
_symmetry.space_group_name_H-M   'P 1'
#
loop_
_entity.id
_entity.type
_entity.pdbx_description
1 polymer ?
#
loop_
_entity_poly.entity_id
_entity_poly.type
_entity_poly.pdbx_seq_one_letter_code
_entity_poly.pdbx_strand_id
1 'polypeptide(L)'
;MLYRSRLAAHLAGIVTCTLIALPASAQTADPAQETATAEQHAGLAAQGASIEQVHMHLHHTVNCLVGPKGQGFDANPGNSWQKLGNGAIPDTTDQASKAKLTAALAKAQAGLKSEDLTAARKAATEAQAALK
;
A
#
# COMPACT_ATOMS: atom_id res chain seq x y z
N MET A 1 -16.00 59.32 55.44
CA MET A 1 -16.56 58.61 54.27
C MET A 1 -15.56 57.58 53.86
N LEU A 2 -15.83 56.31 54.18
CA LEU A 2 -14.90 55.16 53.92
C LEU A 2 -15.43 54.40 52.70
N TYR A 3 -14.65 54.45 51.62
CA TYR A 3 -14.94 53.73 50.39
C TYR A 3 -14.35 52.30 50.47
N ARG A 4 -15.19 51.29 50.57
CA ARG A 4 -14.77 49.88 50.59
C ARG A 4 -14.69 49.34 49.15
N SER A 5 -13.50 49.16 48.63
CA SER A 5 -13.27 48.45 47.38
C SER A 5 -13.43 46.95 47.58
N ARG A 6 -14.35 46.35 46.85
CA ARG A 6 -14.54 44.89 46.80
C ARG A 6 -13.65 44.32 45.68
N LEU A 7 -12.62 43.56 46.04
CA LEU A 7 -11.87 42.73 45.08
C LEU A 7 -12.75 41.53 44.69
N ALA A 8 -13.10 41.42 43.42
CA ALA A 8 -13.67 40.22 42.82
C ALA A 8 -12.56 39.29 42.35
N ALA A 9 -12.39 38.15 43.00
CA ALA A 9 -11.48 37.12 42.59
C ALA A 9 -12.11 36.34 41.43
N HIS A 10 -11.52 36.38 40.23
CA HIS A 10 -11.88 35.55 39.09
C HIS A 10 -11.11 34.25 39.17
N LEU A 11 -11.80 33.17 39.49
CA LEU A 11 -11.27 31.80 39.35
C LEU A 11 -11.30 31.42 37.85
N ALA A 12 -10.14 31.46 37.23
CA ALA A 12 -9.95 30.90 35.89
C ALA A 12 -9.87 29.39 35.99
N GLY A 13 -10.94 28.70 35.62
CA GLY A 13 -10.94 27.24 35.48
C GLY A 13 -10.14 26.81 34.25
N ILE A 14 -9.02 26.12 34.47
CA ILE A 14 -8.25 25.50 33.41
C ILE A 14 -8.95 24.17 33.03
N VAL A 15 -9.63 24.17 31.89
CA VAL A 15 -10.16 22.93 31.29
C VAL A 15 -8.99 22.23 30.57
N THR A 16 -8.40 21.25 31.24
CA THR A 16 -7.43 20.34 30.62
C THR A 16 -8.15 19.39 29.68
N CYS A 17 -8.09 19.67 28.37
CA CYS A 17 -8.58 18.77 27.34
C CYS A 17 -7.58 17.62 27.19
N THR A 18 -7.85 16.47 27.83
CA THR A 18 -7.08 15.23 27.65
C THR A 18 -7.43 14.68 26.26
N LEU A 19 -6.51 14.83 25.30
CA LEU A 19 -6.57 14.14 24.01
C LEU A 19 -6.35 12.65 24.25
N ILE A 20 -7.43 11.88 24.24
CA ILE A 20 -7.36 10.42 24.22
C ILE A 20 -6.92 10.04 22.80
N ALA A 21 -5.64 9.73 22.63
CA ALA A 21 -5.14 9.11 21.41
C ALA A 21 -5.75 7.71 21.30
N LEU A 22 -6.71 7.54 20.38
CA LEU A 22 -7.19 6.21 20.01
C LEU A 22 -6.03 5.43 19.42
N PRO A 23 -5.79 4.17 19.85
CA PRO A 23 -4.77 3.34 19.21
C PRO A 23 -5.15 3.20 17.73
N ALA A 24 -4.25 3.59 16.83
CA ALA A 24 -4.38 3.26 15.42
C ALA A 24 -4.44 1.74 15.35
N SER A 25 -5.57 1.21 14.88
CA SER A 25 -5.71 -0.24 14.67
C SER A 25 -4.58 -0.68 13.74
N ALA A 26 -3.62 -1.42 14.28
CA ALA A 26 -2.59 -2.04 13.48
C ALA A 26 -3.31 -2.99 12.49
N GLN A 27 -3.20 -2.70 11.22
CA GLN A 27 -3.80 -3.51 10.18
C GLN A 27 -3.14 -4.88 10.24
N THR A 28 -3.93 -5.93 10.40
CA THR A 28 -3.42 -7.30 10.47
C THR A 28 -2.83 -7.64 9.10
N ALA A 29 -1.55 -7.99 9.07
CA ALA A 29 -0.91 -8.45 7.84
C ALA A 29 -1.61 -9.72 7.35
N ASP A 30 -2.02 -9.73 6.08
CA ASP A 30 -2.59 -10.89 5.41
C ASP A 30 -1.86 -11.12 4.09
N PRO A 31 -0.71 -11.81 4.12
CA PRO A 31 0.11 -12.05 2.93
C PRO A 31 -0.62 -12.86 1.86
N ALA A 32 -1.59 -13.69 2.22
CA ALA A 32 -2.39 -14.45 1.26
C ALA A 32 -3.33 -13.52 0.48
N GLN A 33 -4.00 -12.59 1.15
CA GLN A 33 -4.86 -11.62 0.49
C GLN A 33 -4.06 -10.61 -0.34
N GLU A 34 -2.90 -10.17 0.15
CA GLU A 34 -1.98 -9.30 -0.60
C GLU A 34 -1.49 -9.97 -1.88
N THR A 35 -1.14 -11.26 -1.80
CA THR A 35 -0.73 -12.07 -2.96
C THR A 35 -1.88 -12.23 -3.96
N ALA A 36 -3.09 -12.56 -3.49
CA ALA A 36 -4.26 -12.69 -4.36
C ALA A 36 -4.61 -11.37 -5.07
N THR A 37 -4.47 -10.24 -4.37
CA THR A 37 -4.69 -8.91 -4.97
C THR A 37 -3.62 -8.59 -6.00
N ALA A 38 -2.35 -8.92 -5.73
CA ALA A 38 -1.26 -8.75 -6.69
C ALA A 38 -1.48 -9.63 -7.95
N GLU A 39 -1.92 -10.88 -7.77
CA GLU A 39 -2.24 -11.78 -8.88
C GLU A 39 -3.38 -11.23 -9.75
N GLN A 40 -4.45 -10.73 -9.13
CA GLN A 40 -5.57 -10.11 -9.84
C GLN A 40 -5.10 -8.93 -10.71
N HIS A 41 -4.31 -8.04 -10.15
CA HIS A 41 -3.79 -6.88 -10.89
C HIS A 41 -2.82 -7.28 -12.00
N ALA A 42 -1.96 -8.28 -11.78
CA ALA A 42 -1.11 -8.83 -12.84
C ALA A 42 -1.95 -9.42 -13.99
N GLY A 43 -3.07 -10.08 -13.69
CA GLY A 43 -4.02 -10.56 -14.68
C GLY A 43 -4.73 -9.44 -15.46
N LEU A 44 -5.10 -8.35 -14.80
CA LEU A 44 -5.66 -7.15 -15.45
C LEU A 44 -4.62 -6.47 -16.34
N ALA A 45 -3.36 -6.38 -15.90
CA ALA A 45 -2.26 -5.87 -16.71
C ALA A 45 -2.05 -6.70 -17.98
N ALA A 46 -2.10 -8.03 -17.86
CA ALA A 46 -1.95 -8.94 -19.01
C ALA A 46 -3.03 -8.71 -20.09
N GLN A 47 -4.18 -8.18 -19.71
CA GLN A 47 -5.33 -7.90 -20.59
C GLN A 47 -5.46 -6.41 -20.96
N GLY A 48 -4.61 -5.54 -20.44
CA GLY A 48 -4.67 -4.10 -20.69
C GLY A 48 -4.67 -3.76 -22.20
N ALA A 49 -5.57 -2.90 -22.65
CA ALA A 49 -5.70 -2.53 -24.05
C ALA A 49 -4.65 -1.50 -24.50
N SER A 50 -4.03 -0.78 -23.57
CA SER A 50 -2.97 0.19 -23.83
C SER A 50 -1.81 0.02 -22.84
N ILE A 51 -0.65 0.60 -23.18
CA ILE A 51 0.53 0.54 -22.32
C ILE A 51 0.29 1.21 -20.98
N GLU A 52 -0.49 2.29 -20.95
CA GLU A 52 -0.85 3.01 -19.71
C GLU A 52 -1.68 2.13 -18.78
N GLN A 53 -2.64 1.36 -19.32
CA GLN A 53 -3.44 0.41 -18.54
C GLN A 53 -2.58 -0.73 -17.99
N VAL A 54 -1.68 -1.26 -18.82
CA VAL A 54 -0.75 -2.30 -18.38
C VAL A 54 0.12 -1.79 -17.24
N HIS A 55 0.74 -0.61 -17.40
CA HIS A 55 1.60 -0.01 -16.39
C HIS A 55 0.82 0.31 -15.10
N MET A 56 -0.40 0.86 -15.20
CA MET A 56 -1.24 1.13 -14.04
C MET A 56 -1.45 -0.14 -13.21
N HIS A 57 -1.87 -1.23 -13.83
CA HIS A 57 -2.11 -2.49 -13.10
C HIS A 57 -0.81 -3.16 -12.63
N LEU A 58 0.31 -3.01 -13.34
CA LEU A 58 1.60 -3.48 -12.86
C LEU A 58 2.10 -2.68 -11.64
N HIS A 59 1.84 -1.37 -11.57
CA HIS A 59 2.10 -0.58 -10.35
C HIS A 59 1.28 -1.10 -9.17
N HIS A 60 0.01 -1.42 -9.37
CA HIS A 60 -0.81 -2.04 -8.31
C HIS A 60 -0.24 -3.39 -7.88
N THR A 61 0.20 -4.22 -8.83
CA THR A 61 0.87 -5.50 -8.53
C THR A 61 2.11 -5.28 -7.67
N VAL A 62 3.00 -4.37 -8.07
CA VAL A 62 4.20 -4.02 -7.31
C VAL A 62 3.85 -3.52 -5.93
N ASN A 63 2.90 -2.59 -5.81
CA ASN A 63 2.47 -2.02 -4.54
C ASN A 63 1.97 -3.08 -3.55
N CYS A 64 1.18 -4.06 -4.02
CA CYS A 64 0.72 -5.17 -3.18
C CYS A 64 1.87 -6.09 -2.74
N LEU A 65 2.88 -6.28 -3.59
CA LEU A 65 4.03 -7.13 -3.27
C LEU A 65 4.99 -6.49 -2.28
N VAL A 66 5.32 -5.20 -2.45
CA VAL A 66 6.37 -4.54 -1.67
C VAL A 66 5.83 -3.72 -0.49
N GLY A 67 4.56 -3.29 -0.55
CA GLY A 67 3.94 -2.41 0.44
C GLY A 67 4.54 -1.00 0.48
N PRO A 68 4.01 -0.12 1.35
CA PRO A 68 4.29 1.32 1.32
C PRO A 68 5.73 1.70 1.70
N LYS A 69 6.49 0.79 2.27
CA LYS A 69 7.90 0.98 2.64
C LYS A 69 8.87 0.27 1.68
N GLY A 70 8.32 -0.49 0.73
CA GLY A 70 9.12 -1.30 -0.20
C GLY A 70 9.68 -0.50 -1.36
N GLN A 71 10.83 -0.93 -1.86
CA GLN A 71 11.44 -0.33 -3.04
C GLN A 71 10.54 -0.55 -4.28
N GLY A 72 10.23 0.52 -4.99
CA GLY A 72 9.36 0.50 -6.16
C GLY A 72 7.88 0.77 -5.85
N PHE A 73 7.53 1.03 -4.58
CA PHE A 73 6.18 1.49 -4.24
C PHE A 73 5.88 2.82 -4.93
N ASP A 74 4.75 2.90 -5.60
CA ASP A 74 4.26 4.12 -6.24
C ASP A 74 3.02 4.64 -5.49
N ALA A 75 3.18 5.78 -4.81
CA ALA A 75 2.13 6.43 -4.04
C ALA A 75 1.17 7.28 -4.89
N ASN A 76 1.28 7.25 -6.23
CA ASN A 76 0.37 8.00 -7.10
C ASN A 76 -1.08 7.63 -6.80
N PRO A 77 -2.01 8.61 -6.68
CA PRO A 77 -3.42 8.33 -6.36
C PRO A 77 -4.14 7.38 -7.32
N GLY A 78 -3.65 7.25 -8.57
CA GLY A 78 -4.13 6.26 -9.53
C GLY A 78 -3.71 4.82 -9.22
N ASN A 79 -2.72 4.63 -8.34
CA ASN A 79 -2.18 3.33 -7.99
C ASN A 79 -2.72 2.91 -6.63
N SER A 80 -3.87 2.24 -6.63
CA SER A 80 -4.50 1.81 -5.39
C SER A 80 -3.64 0.77 -4.67
N TRP A 81 -3.40 1.03 -3.40
CA TRP A 81 -2.91 0.06 -2.44
C TRP A 81 -3.97 -0.04 -1.33
N GLN A 82 -4.53 -1.22 -1.13
CA GLN A 82 -5.70 -1.40 -0.27
C GLN A 82 -5.37 -1.50 1.23
N LYS A 83 -4.18 -1.09 1.65
CA LYS A 83 -3.75 -1.15 3.06
C LYS A 83 -3.91 -2.55 3.67
N LEU A 84 -3.59 -3.60 2.94
CA LEU A 84 -3.77 -4.98 3.40
C LEU A 84 -2.70 -5.47 4.38
N GLY A 85 -1.65 -4.68 4.61
CA GLY A 85 -0.53 -4.99 5.49
C GLY A 85 0.71 -4.17 5.12
N ASN A 86 1.90 -4.79 5.16
CA ASN A 86 3.15 -4.13 4.78
C ASN A 86 3.63 -4.54 3.38
N GLY A 87 2.87 -5.38 2.68
CA GLY A 87 3.18 -5.98 1.40
C GLY A 87 3.44 -7.48 1.50
N ALA A 88 3.03 -8.25 0.49
CA ALA A 88 3.08 -9.71 0.53
C ALA A 88 4.50 -10.25 0.79
N ILE A 89 5.55 -9.61 0.25
CA ILE A 89 6.94 -10.04 0.47
C ILE A 89 7.40 -9.83 1.91
N PRO A 90 7.28 -8.63 2.54
CA PRO A 90 7.69 -8.45 3.93
C PRO A 90 6.84 -9.24 4.90
N ASP A 91 5.54 -9.43 4.64
CA ASP A 91 4.61 -10.10 5.55
C ASP A 91 4.66 -11.64 5.43
N THR A 92 5.22 -12.18 4.35
CA THR A 92 5.47 -13.63 4.18
C THR A 92 6.67 -14.08 5.00
N THR A 93 6.52 -15.12 5.82
CA THR A 93 7.60 -15.71 6.63
C THR A 93 8.26 -16.92 5.95
N ASP A 94 7.52 -17.65 5.11
CA ASP A 94 8.03 -18.81 4.39
C ASP A 94 8.98 -18.40 3.25
N GLN A 95 10.20 -18.96 3.25
CA GLN A 95 11.25 -18.58 2.30
C GLN A 95 10.95 -19.00 0.87
N ALA A 96 10.28 -20.14 0.68
CA ALA A 96 9.93 -20.62 -0.66
C ALA A 96 8.85 -19.71 -1.28
N SER A 97 7.83 -19.35 -0.52
CA SER A 97 6.81 -18.38 -0.91
C SER A 97 7.42 -17.00 -1.19
N LYS A 98 8.30 -16.53 -0.32
CA LYS A 98 9.02 -15.25 -0.52
C LYS A 98 9.82 -15.23 -1.82
N ALA A 99 10.47 -16.34 -2.18
CA ALA A 99 11.21 -16.44 -3.44
C ALA A 99 10.27 -16.34 -4.66
N LYS A 100 9.10 -16.98 -4.62
CA LYS A 100 8.08 -16.86 -5.68
C LYS A 100 7.58 -15.43 -5.82
N LEU A 101 7.24 -14.77 -4.71
CA LEU A 101 6.78 -13.38 -4.71
C LEU A 101 7.85 -12.43 -5.26
N THR A 102 9.12 -12.66 -4.92
CA THR A 102 10.25 -11.88 -5.44
C THR A 102 10.44 -12.10 -6.95
N ALA A 103 10.25 -13.31 -7.43
CA ALA A 103 10.28 -13.59 -8.88
C ALA A 103 9.15 -12.89 -9.62
N ALA A 104 7.93 -12.91 -9.06
CA ALA A 104 6.79 -12.18 -9.61
C ALA A 104 7.04 -10.66 -9.65
N LEU A 105 7.62 -10.10 -8.57
CA LEU A 105 8.02 -8.69 -8.51
C LEU A 105 8.98 -8.33 -9.65
N ALA A 106 10.00 -9.14 -9.89
CA ALA A 106 10.97 -8.90 -10.97
C ALA A 106 10.29 -8.87 -12.35
N LYS A 107 9.31 -9.76 -12.59
CA LYS A 107 8.52 -9.78 -13.82
C LYS A 107 7.64 -8.53 -13.97
N ALA A 108 6.93 -8.15 -12.91
CA ALA A 108 6.12 -6.94 -12.91
C ALA A 108 6.96 -5.68 -13.19
N GLN A 109 8.12 -5.57 -12.55
CA GLN A 109 9.07 -4.46 -12.79
C GLN A 109 9.66 -4.46 -14.22
N ALA A 110 9.87 -5.62 -14.81
CA ALA A 110 10.31 -5.72 -16.22
C ALA A 110 9.21 -5.20 -17.16
N GLY A 111 7.94 -5.52 -16.88
CA GLY A 111 6.80 -5.00 -17.64
C GLY A 111 6.68 -3.47 -17.55
N LEU A 112 6.89 -2.88 -16.37
CA LEU A 112 6.89 -1.43 -16.15
C LEU A 112 8.00 -0.67 -16.93
N LYS A 113 9.08 -1.35 -17.27
CA LYS A 113 10.18 -0.76 -18.04
C LYS A 113 9.98 -0.86 -19.55
N SER A 114 9.00 -1.63 -20.01
CA SER A 114 8.74 -1.85 -21.43
C SER A 114 7.73 -0.84 -21.96
N GLU A 115 8.09 -0.14 -23.03
CA GLU A 115 7.17 0.71 -23.81
C GLU A 115 6.42 -0.09 -24.89
N ASP A 116 6.80 -1.35 -25.12
CA ASP A 116 6.10 -2.24 -26.05
C ASP A 116 4.94 -2.95 -25.34
N LEU A 117 3.73 -2.74 -25.83
CA LEU A 117 2.50 -3.29 -25.26
C LEU A 117 2.54 -4.83 -25.16
N THR A 118 3.05 -5.50 -26.18
CA THR A 118 3.09 -6.97 -26.22
C THR A 118 4.09 -7.51 -25.19
N ALA A 119 5.27 -6.90 -25.09
CA ALA A 119 6.30 -7.27 -24.13
C ALA A 119 5.84 -6.99 -22.68
N ALA A 120 5.20 -5.84 -22.43
CA ALA A 120 4.66 -5.51 -21.11
C ALA A 120 3.55 -6.48 -20.68
N ARG A 121 2.62 -6.82 -21.57
CA ARG A 121 1.56 -7.83 -21.31
C ARG A 121 2.13 -9.22 -21.06
N LYS A 122 3.16 -9.62 -21.81
CA LYS A 122 3.85 -10.88 -21.57
C LYS A 122 4.48 -10.91 -20.18
N ALA A 123 5.19 -9.85 -19.78
CA ALA A 123 5.76 -9.75 -18.45
C ALA A 123 4.69 -9.79 -17.35
N ALA A 124 3.53 -9.16 -17.55
CA ALA A 124 2.39 -9.23 -16.65
C ALA A 124 1.82 -10.67 -16.54
N THR A 125 1.70 -11.39 -17.65
CA THR A 125 1.29 -12.81 -17.66
C THR A 125 2.28 -13.68 -16.87
N GLU A 126 3.57 -13.45 -17.05
CA GLU A 126 4.63 -14.18 -16.32
C GLU A 126 4.61 -13.84 -14.82
N ALA A 127 4.34 -12.57 -14.46
CA ALA A 127 4.16 -12.17 -13.06
C ALA A 127 2.95 -12.87 -12.43
N GLN A 128 1.79 -12.87 -13.11
CA GLN A 128 0.60 -13.58 -12.66
C GLN A 128 0.86 -15.08 -12.45
N ALA A 129 1.54 -15.72 -13.39
CA ALA A 129 1.85 -17.14 -13.29
C ALA A 129 2.74 -17.48 -12.08
N ALA A 130 3.67 -16.57 -11.73
CA ALA A 130 4.54 -16.75 -10.58
C ALA A 130 3.83 -16.53 -9.23
N LEU A 131 2.65 -15.90 -9.22
CA LEU A 131 1.84 -15.65 -8.01
C LEU A 131 0.87 -16.80 -7.71
N LYS A 132 0.64 -17.72 -8.62
CA LYS A 132 -0.16 -18.94 -8.44
C LYS A 132 0.69 -20.02 -7.76
#